data_f481f8467501985b015bca0e3ebcd655
#
_entry.id   f481f8467501985b015bca0e3ebcd655
#
_cell.length_a   1.000
_cell.length_b   1.000
_cell.length_c   1.000
_cell.angle_alpha   90.00
_cell.angle_beta   90.00
_cell.angle_gamma   90.00
#
_symmetry.space_group_name_H-M   'P 1'
#
loop_
_entity.id
_entity.type
_entity.pdbx_description
1 polymer ?
#
loop_
_entity_poly.entity_id
_entity_poly.type
_entity_poly.pdbx_seq_one_letter_code
_entity_poly.pdbx_strand_id
1 'polypeptide(L)'
;MLKASLLFSMMACASLHKQQLQYNLIGQVFEHKYNTMPQPGAISKKGSPLGTMIYIYEPTKLKQLENLNGAFCSQINSTLITSFVSDSLGYYRHKLNIGKYSVFVKYENGYYIPYFSGADWAALFEVKENEKTDLTINVYGPTNNQ
;
A
#
# COMPACT_ATOMS: atom_id res chain seq x y z
N MET A 1 30.81 -65.93 9.15
CA MET A 1 29.99 -65.05 8.25
C MET A 1 29.51 -63.85 9.03
N LEU A 2 30.20 -62.73 8.91
CA LEU A 2 29.79 -61.49 9.51
C LEU A 2 28.93 -60.69 8.51
N LYS A 3 27.65 -60.52 8.81
CA LYS A 3 26.80 -59.58 8.08
C LYS A 3 26.98 -58.21 8.71
N ALA A 4 27.71 -57.34 8.04
CA ALA A 4 27.72 -55.91 8.37
C ALA A 4 26.41 -55.27 7.91
N SER A 5 25.54 -54.92 8.84
CA SER A 5 24.37 -54.09 8.58
C SER A 5 24.82 -52.63 8.52
N LEU A 6 24.90 -52.11 7.31
CA LEU A 6 25.08 -50.66 7.11
C LEU A 6 23.75 -49.98 7.38
N LEU A 7 23.62 -49.39 8.54
CA LEU A 7 22.59 -48.41 8.84
C LEU A 7 22.92 -47.11 8.13
N PHE A 8 22.31 -46.90 6.97
CA PHE A 8 22.31 -45.58 6.28
C PHE A 8 21.39 -44.66 7.07
N SER A 9 21.97 -43.88 7.97
CA SER A 9 21.26 -42.75 8.56
C SER A 9 21.07 -41.70 7.48
N MET A 10 19.90 -41.69 6.83
CA MET A 10 19.45 -40.55 6.01
C MET A 10 19.17 -39.38 6.94
N MET A 11 20.17 -38.53 7.16
CA MET A 11 19.94 -37.18 7.62
C MET A 11 19.13 -36.46 6.54
N ALA A 12 17.82 -36.45 6.68
CA ALA A 12 16.97 -35.52 5.96
C ALA A 12 17.30 -34.11 6.47
N CYS A 13 18.20 -33.43 5.79
CA CYS A 13 18.26 -31.96 5.85
C CYS A 13 16.91 -31.43 5.39
N ALA A 14 15.99 -31.26 6.33
CA ALA A 14 14.84 -30.40 6.11
C ALA A 14 15.40 -28.98 5.97
N SER A 15 15.78 -28.59 4.76
CA SER A 15 15.95 -27.20 4.44
C SER A 15 14.59 -26.55 4.64
N LEU A 16 14.44 -25.87 5.77
CA LEU A 16 13.35 -24.94 5.97
C LEU A 16 13.48 -23.89 4.87
N HIS A 17 12.87 -24.17 3.71
CA HIS A 17 12.60 -23.16 2.73
C HIS A 17 11.67 -22.16 3.42
N LYS A 18 12.23 -21.05 3.89
CA LYS A 18 11.42 -19.88 4.24
C LYS A 18 10.58 -19.60 3.01
N GLN A 19 9.30 -19.91 3.08
CA GLN A 19 8.37 -19.71 1.99
C GLN A 19 8.30 -18.20 1.75
N GLN A 20 9.00 -17.75 0.73
CA GLN A 20 9.03 -16.33 0.37
C GLN A 20 7.62 -15.94 -0.05
N LEU A 21 7.04 -14.96 0.64
CA LEU A 21 5.72 -14.45 0.31
C LEU A 21 5.70 -14.00 -1.14
N GLN A 22 4.76 -14.52 -1.93
CA GLN A 22 4.57 -14.13 -3.32
C GLN A 22 4.19 -12.65 -3.45
N TYR A 23 3.37 -12.16 -2.50
CA TYR A 23 2.98 -10.78 -2.35
C TYR A 23 3.12 -10.38 -0.89
N ASN A 24 3.67 -9.21 -0.63
CA ASN A 24 3.83 -8.70 0.73
C ASN A 24 3.14 -7.34 0.96
N LEU A 25 2.64 -6.73 -0.10
CA LEU A 25 1.77 -5.55 -0.04
C LEU A 25 0.42 -5.91 -0.64
N ILE A 26 -0.63 -5.76 0.14
CA ILE A 26 -2.02 -6.02 -0.25
C ILE A 26 -2.91 -4.90 0.25
N GLY A 27 -4.05 -4.71 -0.37
CA GLY A 27 -5.03 -3.76 0.11
C GLY A 27 -6.20 -3.55 -0.83
N GLN A 28 -6.98 -2.55 -0.52
CA GLN A 28 -8.14 -2.15 -1.29
C GLN A 28 -8.26 -0.63 -1.29
N VAL A 29 -8.66 -0.07 -2.41
CA VAL A 29 -8.86 1.38 -2.59
C VAL A 29 -10.35 1.68 -2.66
N PHE A 30 -10.78 2.66 -1.89
CA PHE A 30 -12.15 3.18 -1.88
C PHE A 30 -12.16 4.66 -2.17
N GLU A 31 -13.13 5.09 -2.95
CA GLU A 31 -13.44 6.50 -3.17
C GLU A 31 -14.66 6.90 -2.33
N HIS A 32 -14.53 8.02 -1.63
CA HIS A 32 -15.62 8.65 -0.89
C HIS A 32 -15.97 9.95 -1.57
N LYS A 33 -17.15 10.02 -2.15
CA LYS A 33 -17.68 11.27 -2.72
C LYS A 33 -18.32 12.08 -1.59
N TYR A 34 -17.75 13.24 -1.34
CA TYR A 34 -18.35 14.18 -0.42
C TYR A 34 -19.67 14.68 -1.02
N ASN A 35 -20.75 14.29 -0.43
CA ASN A 35 -21.96 15.10 -0.33
C ASN A 35 -22.99 14.48 0.59
N THR A 36 -22.66 14.36 1.85
CA THR A 36 -23.71 14.30 2.86
C THR A 36 -23.11 14.70 4.19
N MET A 37 -23.52 15.83 4.71
CA MET A 37 -23.48 16.02 6.14
C MET A 37 -24.07 14.76 6.79
N PRO A 38 -23.40 14.16 7.79
CA PRO A 38 -23.99 13.05 8.52
C PRO A 38 -25.34 13.54 9.08
N GLN A 39 -26.42 13.05 8.51
CA GLN A 39 -27.73 13.21 9.15
C GLN A 39 -27.72 12.35 10.41
N PRO A 40 -28.24 12.84 11.54
CA PRO A 40 -28.38 12.01 12.74
C PRO A 40 -29.14 10.72 12.37
N GLY A 41 -28.51 9.55 12.56
CA GLY A 41 -29.06 8.24 12.19
C GLY A 41 -28.71 7.73 10.80
N ALA A 42 -27.93 8.47 10.00
CA ALA A 42 -27.42 7.95 8.72
C ALA A 42 -26.29 6.94 8.96
N ILE A 43 -26.45 5.74 8.42
CA ILE A 43 -25.37 4.75 8.35
C ILE A 43 -24.26 5.36 7.50
N SER A 44 -23.04 5.44 8.04
CA SER A 44 -21.86 5.86 7.30
C SER A 44 -21.80 5.11 5.97
N LYS A 45 -21.94 5.83 4.85
CA LYS A 45 -21.86 5.18 3.54
C LYS A 45 -20.44 4.69 3.35
N LYS A 46 -20.31 3.38 3.25
CA LYS A 46 -19.06 2.75 2.85
C LYS A 46 -18.63 3.30 1.50
N GLY A 47 -17.33 3.66 1.34
CA GLY A 47 -16.81 4.15 0.07
C GLY A 47 -17.02 3.17 -1.07
N SER A 48 -17.00 3.65 -2.30
CA SER A 48 -17.08 2.82 -3.50
C SER A 48 -15.70 2.31 -3.87
N PRO A 49 -15.54 1.02 -4.24
CA PRO A 49 -14.28 0.50 -4.73
C PRO A 49 -13.75 1.33 -5.91
N LEU A 50 -12.46 1.61 -5.93
CA LEU A 50 -11.81 2.43 -6.94
C LEU A 50 -10.67 1.67 -7.62
N GLY A 51 -10.81 1.44 -8.94
CA GLY A 51 -9.69 1.04 -9.81
C GLY A 51 -8.88 2.26 -10.20
N THR A 52 -7.61 2.32 -9.78
CA THR A 52 -6.74 3.46 -10.03
C THR A 52 -5.27 3.07 -9.97
N MET A 53 -4.41 3.96 -10.43
CA MET A 53 -2.96 3.80 -10.35
C MET A 53 -2.48 4.10 -8.92
N ILE A 54 -1.67 3.22 -8.38
CA ILE A 54 -1.00 3.37 -7.10
C ILE A 54 0.49 3.53 -7.35
N TYR A 55 1.12 4.52 -6.72
CA TYR A 55 2.53 4.83 -6.86
C TYR A 55 3.26 4.61 -5.54
N ILE A 56 4.35 3.89 -5.59
CA ILE A 56 5.24 3.67 -4.46
C ILE A 56 6.54 4.44 -4.70
N TYR A 57 6.82 5.37 -3.81
CA TYR A 57 8.02 6.20 -3.82
C TYR A 57 8.93 5.87 -2.64
N GLU A 58 10.18 6.26 -2.74
CA GLU A 58 11.03 6.37 -1.55
C GLU A 58 10.34 7.23 -0.49
N PRO A 59 10.70 7.10 0.81
CA PRO A 59 10.13 7.94 1.85
C PRO A 59 10.16 9.40 1.47
N THR A 60 8.98 10.03 1.40
CA THR A 60 8.78 11.36 0.83
C THR A 60 8.33 12.34 1.90
N LYS A 61 9.08 13.44 2.02
CA LYS A 61 8.70 14.57 2.89
C LYS A 61 7.72 15.50 2.18
N LEU A 62 6.88 16.17 2.93
CA LEU A 62 5.89 17.12 2.39
C LEU A 62 6.55 18.24 1.57
N LYS A 63 7.76 18.68 1.94
CA LYS A 63 8.53 19.68 1.19
C LYS A 63 8.96 19.23 -0.21
N GLN A 64 8.91 17.93 -0.50
CA GLN A 64 9.21 17.35 -1.83
C GLN A 64 7.99 17.31 -2.75
N LEU A 65 6.83 17.76 -2.28
CA LEU A 65 5.58 17.79 -3.03
C LEU A 65 5.34 19.20 -3.56
N GLU A 66 4.92 19.31 -4.83
CA GLU A 66 4.57 20.58 -5.44
C GLU A 66 3.05 20.83 -5.40
N ASN A 67 2.67 22.08 -5.20
CA ASN A 67 1.28 22.52 -5.13
C ASN A 67 0.43 21.70 -4.14
N LEU A 68 0.99 21.45 -2.96
CA LEU A 68 0.29 20.75 -1.89
C LEU A 68 -0.91 21.57 -1.43
N ASN A 69 -2.08 20.97 -1.54
CA ASN A 69 -3.34 21.52 -1.08
C ASN A 69 -4.17 20.43 -0.38
N GLY A 70 -4.23 20.47 0.95
CA GLY A 70 -4.82 19.39 1.72
C GLY A 70 -4.10 18.07 1.46
N ALA A 71 -4.83 17.07 0.99
CA ALA A 71 -4.30 15.75 0.64
C ALA A 71 -3.91 15.60 -0.84
N PHE A 72 -3.88 16.70 -1.60
CA PHE A 72 -3.60 16.69 -3.03
C PHE A 72 -2.30 17.42 -3.36
N CYS A 73 -1.55 16.90 -4.32
CA CYS A 73 -0.39 17.58 -4.89
C CYS A 73 -0.33 17.34 -6.40
N SER A 74 0.40 18.18 -7.11
CA SER A 74 0.55 18.09 -8.56
C SER A 74 1.77 17.29 -8.99
N GLN A 75 2.83 17.26 -8.18
CA GLN A 75 4.09 16.61 -8.49
C GLN A 75 4.80 16.12 -7.24
N ILE A 76 5.50 15.00 -7.39
CA ILE A 76 6.27 14.34 -6.35
C ILE A 76 7.73 14.35 -6.77
N ASN A 77 8.60 15.03 -6.00
CA ASN A 77 10.03 15.21 -6.31
C ASN A 77 10.94 14.23 -5.54
N SER A 78 10.45 13.04 -5.27
CA SER A 78 11.23 11.91 -4.76
C SER A 78 11.34 10.82 -5.82
N THR A 79 12.07 9.75 -5.53
CA THR A 79 12.29 8.67 -6.50
C THR A 79 11.12 7.70 -6.51
N LEU A 80 10.54 7.50 -7.69
CA LEU A 80 9.53 6.46 -7.94
C LEU A 80 10.20 5.08 -7.88
N ILE A 81 9.68 4.19 -7.05
CA ILE A 81 10.13 2.80 -6.94
C ILE A 81 9.35 1.91 -7.91
N THR A 82 8.03 1.96 -7.86
CA THR A 82 7.15 1.18 -8.72
C THR A 82 5.75 1.78 -8.76
N SER A 83 4.97 1.35 -9.73
CA SER A 83 3.54 1.66 -9.82
C SER A 83 2.76 0.43 -10.29
N PHE A 84 1.52 0.35 -9.89
CA PHE A 84 0.61 -0.72 -10.26
C PHE A 84 -0.83 -0.23 -10.17
N VAL A 85 -1.76 -1.02 -10.71
CA VAL A 85 -3.18 -0.64 -10.81
C VAL A 85 -4.00 -1.53 -9.87
N SER A 86 -4.93 -0.92 -9.12
CA SER A 86 -5.99 -1.67 -8.45
C SER A 86 -7.05 -2.13 -9.46
N ASP A 87 -7.72 -3.24 -9.16
CA ASP A 87 -8.77 -3.77 -10.02
C ASP A 87 -10.11 -3.00 -9.88
N SER A 88 -11.14 -3.43 -10.59
CA SER A 88 -12.47 -2.80 -10.56
C SER A 88 -13.14 -2.85 -9.18
N LEU A 89 -12.73 -3.77 -8.32
CA LEU A 89 -13.17 -3.89 -6.93
C LEU A 89 -12.23 -3.18 -5.95
N GLY A 90 -11.23 -2.45 -6.47
CA GLY A 90 -10.25 -1.71 -5.69
C GLY A 90 -9.10 -2.54 -5.12
N TYR A 91 -9.10 -3.85 -5.33
CA TYR A 91 -8.06 -4.71 -4.77
C TYR A 91 -6.73 -4.56 -5.50
N TYR A 92 -5.66 -4.62 -4.75
CA TYR A 92 -4.30 -4.67 -5.27
C TYR A 92 -3.41 -5.58 -4.41
N ARG A 93 -2.37 -6.09 -5.05
CA ARG A 93 -1.31 -6.87 -4.41
C ARG A 93 -0.02 -6.64 -5.17
N HIS A 94 1.08 -6.52 -4.45
CA HIS A 94 2.38 -6.28 -5.04
C HIS A 94 3.50 -6.86 -4.18
N LYS A 95 4.66 -7.08 -4.78
CA LYS A 95 5.87 -7.50 -4.10
C LYS A 95 6.83 -6.32 -4.01
N LEU A 96 7.22 -5.95 -2.79
CA LEU A 96 8.23 -4.94 -2.51
C LEU A 96 9.40 -5.55 -1.75
N ASN A 97 10.57 -4.96 -1.90
CA ASN A 97 11.70 -5.24 -1.04
C ASN A 97 11.43 -4.73 0.38
N ILE A 98 12.08 -5.34 1.37
CA ILE A 98 12.04 -4.86 2.76
C ILE A 98 12.52 -3.41 2.80
N GLY A 99 11.80 -2.54 3.47
CA GLY A 99 12.15 -1.13 3.60
C GLY A 99 10.96 -0.23 3.89
N LYS A 100 11.23 1.07 3.90
CA LYS A 100 10.23 2.12 4.09
C LYS A 100 9.92 2.80 2.77
N TYR A 101 8.66 3.17 2.60
CA TYR A 101 8.13 3.77 1.38
C TYR A 101 7.07 4.81 1.69
N SER A 102 6.76 5.61 0.68
CA SER A 102 5.57 6.48 0.65
C SER A 102 4.62 6.03 -0.44
N VAL A 103 3.32 6.03 -0.17
CA VAL A 103 2.28 5.64 -1.13
C VAL A 103 1.47 6.86 -1.58
N PHE A 104 1.21 6.92 -2.87
CA PHE A 104 0.35 7.92 -3.49
C PHE A 104 -0.63 7.24 -4.43
N VAL A 105 -1.77 7.86 -4.63
CA VAL A 105 -2.81 7.37 -5.54
C VAL A 105 -3.06 8.43 -6.61
N LYS A 106 -3.18 8.00 -7.87
CA LYS A 106 -3.60 8.91 -8.93
C LYS A 106 -5.03 9.35 -8.68
N TYR A 107 -5.23 10.65 -8.70
CA TYR A 107 -6.54 11.24 -8.57
C TYR A 107 -6.66 12.46 -9.50
N GLU A 108 -7.61 12.41 -10.46
CA GLU A 108 -7.76 13.43 -11.49
C GLU A 108 -6.44 13.76 -12.20
N ASN A 109 -5.98 15.01 -12.16
CA ASN A 109 -4.74 15.46 -12.81
C ASN A 109 -3.52 15.49 -11.89
N GLY A 110 -3.61 14.92 -10.70
CA GLY A 110 -2.53 14.94 -9.70
C GLY A 110 -2.49 13.66 -8.88
N TYR A 111 -2.05 13.83 -7.65
CA TYR A 111 -1.85 12.73 -6.70
C TYR A 111 -2.61 13.00 -5.42
N TYR A 112 -3.13 11.95 -4.85
CA TYR A 112 -3.74 11.94 -3.53
C TYR A 112 -2.81 11.31 -2.50
N ILE A 113 -2.69 11.94 -1.33
CA ILE A 113 -1.91 11.47 -0.20
C ILE A 113 -2.88 10.81 0.77
N PRO A 114 -2.84 9.47 0.94
CA PRO A 114 -3.83 8.76 1.73
C PRO A 114 -3.83 9.13 3.21
N TYR A 115 -2.68 9.46 3.76
CA TYR A 115 -2.50 9.88 5.14
C TYR A 115 -1.18 10.62 5.32
N PHE A 116 -1.04 11.31 6.44
CA PHE A 116 0.19 11.97 6.83
C PHE A 116 0.83 11.23 8.00
N SER A 117 2.15 11.06 7.94
CA SER A 117 2.91 10.35 8.97
C SER A 117 3.74 11.36 9.76
N GLY A 118 3.28 11.70 10.97
CA GLY A 118 3.87 12.80 11.75
C GLY A 118 3.70 14.16 11.06
N ALA A 119 4.60 15.10 11.38
CA ALA A 119 4.50 16.47 10.87
C ALA A 119 5.02 16.65 9.43
N ASP A 120 5.93 15.79 8.98
CA ASP A 120 6.76 16.06 7.79
C ASP A 120 6.65 15.03 6.68
N TRP A 121 6.02 13.88 6.90
CA TRP A 121 6.07 12.76 5.98
C TRP A 121 4.73 12.49 5.29
N ALA A 122 4.78 12.19 4.01
CA ALA A 122 3.64 11.77 3.22
C ALA A 122 3.51 10.24 3.23
N ALA A 123 2.42 9.74 3.79
CA ALA A 123 1.96 8.37 3.69
C ALA A 123 3.05 7.29 3.81
N LEU A 124 3.83 7.34 4.88
CA LEU A 124 4.87 6.34 5.16
C LEU A 124 4.27 5.00 5.55
N PHE A 125 4.85 3.94 5.03
CA PHE A 125 4.63 2.58 5.50
C PHE A 125 5.93 1.78 5.44
N GLU A 126 5.97 0.66 6.15
CA GLU A 126 7.14 -0.21 6.23
C GLU A 126 6.78 -1.62 5.79
N VAL A 127 7.61 -2.19 4.92
CA VAL A 127 7.57 -3.59 4.53
C VAL A 127 8.63 -4.34 5.34
N LYS A 128 8.18 -5.30 6.14
CA LYS A 128 9.03 -6.11 7.02
C LYS A 128 9.21 -7.52 6.47
N GLU A 129 10.28 -8.17 6.90
CA GLU A 129 10.57 -9.55 6.53
C GLU A 129 9.45 -10.49 6.99
N ASN A 130 8.98 -11.38 6.09
CA ASN A 130 7.96 -12.40 6.36
C ASN A 130 6.60 -11.88 6.87
N GLU A 131 6.32 -10.60 6.68
CA GLU A 131 5.04 -9.99 7.03
C GLU A 131 4.30 -9.48 5.79
N LYS A 132 2.96 -9.60 5.81
CA LYS A 132 2.10 -8.92 4.86
C LYS A 132 1.74 -7.55 5.40
N THR A 133 1.91 -6.52 4.58
CA THR A 133 1.45 -5.17 4.85
C THR A 133 0.11 -4.97 4.16
N ASP A 134 -0.93 -4.70 4.93
CA ASP A 134 -2.26 -4.38 4.43
C ASP A 134 -2.49 -2.87 4.51
N LEU A 135 -2.65 -2.25 3.35
CA LEU A 135 -2.97 -0.82 3.23
C LEU A 135 -4.33 -0.64 2.57
N THR A 136 -5.34 -0.41 3.37
CA THR A 136 -6.62 0.07 2.86
C THR A 136 -6.53 1.57 2.64
N ILE A 137 -6.76 2.00 1.41
CA ILE A 137 -6.64 3.40 0.99
C ILE A 137 -8.03 3.98 0.79
N ASN A 138 -8.32 5.06 1.51
CA ASN A 138 -9.56 5.81 1.35
C ASN A 138 -9.23 7.15 0.68
N VAL A 139 -9.78 7.37 -0.50
CA VAL A 139 -9.64 8.61 -1.25
C VAL A 139 -10.88 9.46 -1.04
N TYR A 140 -10.69 10.63 -0.45
CA TYR A 140 -11.75 11.59 -0.24
C TYR A 140 -11.66 12.69 -1.29
N GLY A 141 -12.66 12.79 -2.15
CA GLY A 141 -12.70 13.81 -3.19
C GLY A 141 -12.63 15.24 -2.62
N PRO A 142 -12.20 16.23 -3.41
CA PRO A 142 -12.17 17.61 -2.95
C PRO A 142 -13.59 18.05 -2.59
N THR A 143 -13.72 18.73 -1.46
CA THR A 143 -14.95 19.44 -1.13
C THR A 143 -15.10 20.60 -2.11
N ASN A 144 -16.03 20.49 -3.05
CA ASN A 144 -16.43 21.63 -3.84
C ASN A 144 -17.18 22.60 -2.90
N ASN A 145 -16.44 23.49 -2.28
CA ASN A 145 -17.02 24.69 -1.66
C ASN A 145 -17.44 25.60 -2.83
N GLN A 146 -18.66 25.43 -3.28
CA GLN A 146 -19.34 26.48 -4.02
C GLN A 146 -19.95 27.47 -3.06
#